data_b67012b6f6ba1ba3a8b35426afce4078
#
_entry.id   b67012b6f6ba1ba3a8b35426afce4078
#
_cell.length_a   1.000
_cell.length_b   1.000
_cell.length_c   1.000
_cell.angle_alpha   90.00
_cell.angle_beta   90.00
_cell.angle_gamma   90.00
#
_symmetry.space_group_name_H-M   'P 1'
#
loop_
_entity.id
_entity.type
_entity.pdbx_description
1 polymer ?
#
loop_
_entity_poly.entity_id
_entity_poly.type
_entity_poly.pdbx_seq_one_letter_code
_entity_poly.pdbx_strand_id
1 'polypeptide(L)'
;MPSETETEAEAEAEQPLAAAVPPGEDSGTDAGDELPPELDVSGYVGPYVFPNNSRRRVPGALYAFLGVVVIATWALTLRSNPNIVNGGFLAAGIALCVLGAYHFRAGWELRVEETDALMEAVRAVGFPVGHASAQMGWRGWFSRPTWRILVFSNEIRPLRRGLVLVDGVEPKVLDVIVEDNPEDWSNLTDSDIHGPPD
;
A
#
# COMPACT_ATOMS: atom_id res chain seq x y z
N MET A 1 -40.30 27.30 -54.57
CA MET A 1 -41.68 27.47 -54.09
C MET A 1 -42.17 26.21 -53.49
N PRO A 2 -42.94 26.27 -52.49
CA PRO A 2 -42.72 26.91 -51.18
C PRO A 2 -42.62 25.86 -50.09
N SER A 3 -42.11 26.22 -48.98
CA SER A 3 -42.76 26.56 -47.69
C SER A 3 -43.32 25.36 -47.00
N GLU A 4 -43.27 25.20 -45.81
CA GLU A 4 -43.51 25.87 -44.56
C GLU A 4 -43.01 24.95 -43.46
N THR A 5 -42.19 25.44 -42.50
CA THR A 5 -42.63 25.91 -41.19
C THR A 5 -43.60 24.97 -40.45
N GLU A 6 -43.17 24.61 -39.34
CA GLU A 6 -43.81 24.66 -38.01
C GLU A 6 -43.12 23.63 -37.12
N THR A 7 -42.31 24.01 -36.14
CA THR A 7 -42.74 24.52 -34.84
C THR A 7 -43.61 23.50 -34.12
N GLU A 8 -43.12 23.00 -33.11
CA GLU A 8 -43.74 22.76 -31.78
C GLU A 8 -42.88 21.78 -31.02
N ALA A 9 -42.30 22.27 -30.05
CA ALA A 9 -42.78 22.55 -28.69
C ALA A 9 -42.46 21.39 -27.78
N GLU A 10 -41.52 21.66 -26.91
CA GLU A 10 -41.58 21.45 -25.48
C GLU A 10 -42.39 20.23 -25.01
N ALA A 11 -41.66 19.24 -24.60
CA ALA A 11 -42.08 18.42 -23.47
C ALA A 11 -40.90 18.29 -22.51
N GLU A 12 -40.78 19.30 -21.72
CA GLU A 12 -40.07 19.34 -20.45
C GLU A 12 -40.70 18.31 -19.53
N ALA A 13 -40.13 17.10 -19.50
CA ALA A 13 -40.52 16.09 -18.51
C ALA A 13 -39.82 16.47 -17.19
N GLU A 14 -40.58 17.17 -16.36
CA GLU A 14 -40.30 17.33 -14.92
C GLU A 14 -39.97 15.99 -14.31
N GLN A 15 -38.67 15.84 -13.97
CA GLN A 15 -38.25 14.80 -13.03
C GLN A 15 -38.77 15.20 -11.64
N PRO A 16 -39.48 14.33 -10.93
CA PRO A 16 -39.87 14.61 -9.57
C PRO A 16 -38.63 14.73 -8.71
N LEU A 17 -38.47 15.92 -8.15
CA LEU A 17 -37.55 16.27 -7.09
C LEU A 17 -37.60 15.19 -6.00
N ALA A 18 -36.57 14.33 -5.96
CA ALA A 18 -36.43 13.37 -4.88
C ALA A 18 -36.43 14.16 -3.58
N ALA A 19 -37.42 13.91 -2.77
CA ALA A 19 -37.58 14.52 -1.45
C ALA A 19 -36.27 14.33 -0.68
N ALA A 20 -35.66 15.43 -0.31
CA ALA A 20 -34.53 15.45 0.60
C ALA A 20 -34.97 14.75 1.89
N VAL A 21 -34.38 13.60 2.16
CA VAL A 21 -34.45 12.95 3.47
C VAL A 21 -33.80 13.94 4.43
N PRO A 22 -34.51 14.43 5.47
CA PRO A 22 -33.88 15.28 6.47
C PRO A 22 -32.72 14.49 7.09
N PRO A 23 -31.57 15.12 7.38
CA PRO A 23 -30.52 14.47 8.12
C PRO A 23 -31.13 14.05 9.47
N GLY A 24 -31.16 12.74 9.73
CA GLY A 24 -31.51 12.21 11.02
C GLY A 24 -30.62 12.89 12.04
N GLU A 25 -31.23 13.53 13.01
CA GLU A 25 -30.58 13.98 14.23
C GLU A 25 -30.06 12.71 14.93
N ASP A 26 -28.86 12.31 14.57
CA ASP A 26 -28.07 11.34 15.34
C ASP A 26 -27.50 12.10 16.53
N SER A 27 -28.37 12.39 17.49
CA SER A 27 -28.03 12.98 18.79
C SER A 27 -27.57 11.86 19.73
N GLY A 28 -26.55 11.14 19.29
CA GLY A 28 -25.73 10.28 20.11
C GLY A 28 -24.29 10.78 20.01
N THR A 29 -24.05 12.02 20.43
CA THR A 29 -22.69 12.45 20.74
C THR A 29 -22.21 11.64 21.93
N ASP A 30 -21.55 10.56 21.63
CA ASP A 30 -20.69 9.84 22.57
C ASP A 30 -19.54 10.79 22.95
N ALA A 31 -19.84 11.69 23.89
CA ALA A 31 -18.92 12.72 24.37
C ALA A 31 -17.73 12.13 25.15
N GLY A 32 -17.62 10.78 25.15
CA GLY A 32 -16.56 10.06 25.83
C GLY A 32 -15.36 9.67 24.93
N ASP A 33 -15.50 9.76 23.61
CA ASP A 33 -14.49 9.21 22.69
C ASP A 33 -13.70 10.29 21.90
N GLU A 34 -13.97 11.58 22.17
CA GLU A 34 -13.14 12.65 21.59
C GLU A 34 -11.85 12.78 22.40
N LEU A 35 -10.72 12.55 21.74
CA LEU A 35 -9.40 12.80 22.29
C LEU A 35 -9.27 14.28 22.69
N PRO A 36 -8.72 14.59 23.89
CA PRO A 36 -8.37 15.97 24.23
C PRO A 36 -7.55 16.60 23.11
N PRO A 37 -7.82 17.88 22.74
CA PRO A 37 -7.16 18.55 21.62
C PRO A 37 -5.63 18.58 21.72
N GLU A 38 -5.07 18.49 22.90
CA GLU A 38 -3.62 18.38 23.15
C GLU A 38 -3.06 16.98 22.79
N LEU A 39 -3.89 15.95 22.71
CA LEU A 39 -3.52 14.59 22.31
C LEU A 39 -3.92 14.29 20.85
N ASP A 40 -4.71 15.16 20.23
CA ASP A 40 -5.09 15.03 18.83
C ASP A 40 -3.92 15.45 17.92
N VAL A 41 -3.17 14.47 17.46
CA VAL A 41 -2.05 14.66 16.51
C VAL A 41 -2.50 14.63 15.05
N SER A 42 -3.79 14.44 14.77
CA SER A 42 -4.31 14.30 13.40
C SER A 42 -4.03 15.53 12.53
N GLY A 43 -3.93 16.71 13.12
CA GLY A 43 -3.54 17.95 12.44
C GLY A 43 -2.06 18.02 12.04
N TYR A 44 -1.21 17.18 12.65
CA TYR A 44 0.24 17.15 12.40
C TYR A 44 0.70 15.94 11.60
N VAL A 45 -0.07 14.87 11.64
CA VAL A 45 0.24 13.61 10.97
C VAL A 45 -0.70 13.47 9.77
N GLY A 46 -0.17 13.70 8.57
CA GLY A 46 -0.91 13.42 7.35
C GLY A 46 -1.24 11.92 7.20
N PRO A 47 -2.00 11.53 6.18
CA PRO A 47 -2.31 10.14 5.93
C PRO A 47 -1.04 9.30 5.84
N TYR A 48 -1.05 8.13 6.44
CA TYR A 48 0.11 7.25 6.43
C TYR A 48 0.49 6.88 4.99
N VAL A 49 1.73 7.14 4.62
CA VAL A 49 2.27 6.82 3.30
C VAL A 49 3.16 5.59 3.44
N PHE A 50 2.75 4.51 2.80
CA PHE A 50 3.55 3.29 2.78
C PHE A 50 4.88 3.48 2.05
N PRO A 51 5.99 2.88 2.56
CA PRO A 51 7.31 3.06 2.00
C PRO A 51 7.40 2.50 0.57
N ASN A 52 7.88 3.33 -0.35
CA ASN A 52 8.07 2.97 -1.74
C ASN A 52 9.57 2.78 -2.07
N ASN A 53 9.90 1.60 -2.56
CA ASN A 53 11.28 1.20 -2.89
C ASN A 53 11.81 1.82 -4.19
N SER A 54 10.98 2.50 -4.99
CA SER A 54 11.38 3.10 -6.26
C SER A 54 12.51 4.13 -6.10
N ARG A 55 12.59 4.79 -4.94
CA ARG A 55 13.66 5.74 -4.61
C ARG A 55 15.07 5.12 -4.65
N ARG A 56 15.21 3.80 -4.55
CA ARG A 56 16.49 3.10 -4.72
C ARG A 56 17.12 3.28 -6.10
N ARG A 57 16.33 3.66 -7.11
CA ARG A 57 16.86 3.95 -8.46
C ARG A 57 17.80 5.15 -8.47
N VAL A 58 17.60 6.12 -7.57
CA VAL A 58 18.46 7.32 -7.49
C VAL A 58 19.89 6.96 -7.08
N PRO A 59 20.16 6.33 -5.91
CA PRO A 59 21.50 5.86 -5.59
C PRO A 59 22.02 4.82 -6.61
N GLY A 60 21.13 4.02 -7.22
CA GLY A 60 21.50 3.11 -8.31
C GLY A 60 22.13 3.83 -9.49
N ALA A 61 21.54 4.94 -9.94
CA ALA A 61 22.09 5.78 -11.00
C ALA A 61 23.44 6.39 -10.62
N LEU A 62 23.56 6.86 -9.37
CA LEU A 62 24.82 7.42 -8.86
C LEU A 62 25.95 6.37 -8.85
N TYR A 63 25.69 5.18 -8.32
CA TYR A 63 26.68 4.10 -8.32
C TYR A 63 27.06 3.66 -9.74
N ALA A 64 26.11 3.51 -10.64
CA ALA A 64 26.38 3.16 -12.03
C ALA A 64 27.22 4.25 -12.73
N PHE A 65 26.88 5.52 -12.53
CA PHE A 65 27.65 6.65 -13.08
C PHE A 65 29.07 6.66 -12.55
N LEU A 66 29.26 6.58 -11.23
CA LEU A 66 30.60 6.53 -10.61
C LEU A 66 31.40 5.32 -11.11
N GLY A 67 30.77 4.16 -11.23
CA GLY A 67 31.40 2.95 -11.76
C GLY A 67 31.91 3.15 -13.17
N VAL A 68 31.08 3.76 -14.06
CA VAL A 68 31.49 4.08 -15.43
C VAL A 68 32.67 5.06 -15.44
N VAL A 69 32.63 6.12 -14.64
CA VAL A 69 33.72 7.09 -14.54
C VAL A 69 35.03 6.43 -14.09
N VAL A 70 34.98 5.59 -13.08
CA VAL A 70 36.15 4.84 -12.57
C VAL A 70 36.72 3.92 -13.63
N ILE A 71 35.88 3.15 -14.35
CA ILE A 71 36.31 2.27 -15.45
C ILE A 71 36.93 3.09 -16.58
N ALA A 72 36.28 4.20 -16.96
CA ALA A 72 36.78 5.06 -18.01
C ALA A 72 38.15 5.67 -17.66
N THR A 73 38.32 6.12 -16.42
CA THR A 73 39.60 6.64 -15.93
C THR A 73 40.69 5.57 -16.02
N TRP A 74 40.39 4.34 -15.60
CA TRP A 74 41.33 3.22 -15.71
C TRP A 74 41.68 2.97 -17.20
N ALA A 75 40.70 2.91 -18.09
CA ALA A 75 40.93 2.64 -19.50
C ALA A 75 41.77 3.72 -20.21
N LEU A 76 41.50 5.00 -19.89
CA LEU A 76 42.24 6.13 -20.45
C LEU A 76 43.69 6.20 -19.97
N THR A 77 43.97 5.72 -18.77
CA THR A 77 45.31 5.77 -18.15
C THR A 77 46.15 4.50 -18.38
N LEU A 78 45.60 3.46 -19.02
CA LEU A 78 46.31 2.19 -19.30
C LEU A 78 47.69 2.37 -19.94
N ARG A 79 47.84 3.37 -20.83
CA ARG A 79 49.10 3.64 -21.54
C ARG A 79 50.10 4.48 -20.74
N SER A 80 49.64 5.15 -19.70
CA SER A 80 50.47 6.05 -18.86
C SER A 80 51.12 5.33 -17.69
N ASN A 81 50.82 4.05 -17.48
CA ASN A 81 51.32 3.19 -16.40
C ASN A 81 51.29 3.86 -15.00
N PRO A 82 50.14 4.39 -14.57
CA PRO A 82 50.02 5.11 -13.31
C PRO A 82 50.09 4.16 -12.12
N ASN A 83 50.77 4.54 -11.02
CA ASN A 83 50.88 3.72 -9.83
C ASN A 83 49.53 3.56 -9.08
N ILE A 84 48.64 4.56 -9.17
CA ILE A 84 47.41 4.60 -8.40
C ILE A 84 46.25 3.95 -9.20
N VAL A 85 46.15 4.24 -10.50
CA VAL A 85 45.07 3.75 -11.36
C VAL A 85 45.44 2.39 -11.95
N ASN A 86 45.31 1.36 -11.15
CA ASN A 86 45.65 -0.02 -11.49
C ASN A 86 44.43 -0.93 -11.64
N GLY A 87 44.64 -2.24 -11.71
CA GLY A 87 43.53 -3.23 -11.79
C GLY A 87 42.53 -3.16 -10.64
N GLY A 88 42.90 -2.61 -9.49
CA GLY A 88 41.98 -2.35 -8.38
C GLY A 88 40.91 -1.30 -8.73
N PHE A 89 41.31 -0.28 -9.54
CA PHE A 89 40.37 0.71 -10.05
C PHE A 89 39.31 0.06 -10.97
N LEU A 90 39.74 -0.82 -11.85
CA LEU A 90 38.81 -1.58 -12.68
C LEU A 90 37.85 -2.42 -11.83
N ALA A 91 38.38 -3.17 -10.87
CA ALA A 91 37.58 -4.00 -9.98
C ALA A 91 36.55 -3.16 -9.18
N ALA A 92 36.99 -2.01 -8.64
CA ALA A 92 36.10 -1.07 -7.93
C ALA A 92 34.99 -0.51 -8.83
N GLY A 93 35.34 -0.12 -10.05
CA GLY A 93 34.37 0.38 -11.04
C GLY A 93 33.32 -0.68 -11.42
N ILE A 94 33.75 -1.93 -11.64
CA ILE A 94 32.82 -3.04 -11.88
C ILE A 94 31.92 -3.27 -10.68
N ALA A 95 32.46 -3.28 -9.45
CA ALA A 95 31.67 -3.46 -8.24
C ALA A 95 30.62 -2.37 -8.08
N LEU A 96 30.95 -1.10 -8.35
CA LEU A 96 30.01 0.00 -8.35
C LEU A 96 28.91 -0.16 -9.41
N CYS A 97 29.25 -0.61 -10.62
CA CYS A 97 28.25 -0.88 -11.65
C CYS A 97 27.32 -2.02 -11.25
N VAL A 98 27.84 -3.10 -10.66
CA VAL A 98 27.03 -4.22 -10.15
C VAL A 98 26.09 -3.74 -9.03
N LEU A 99 26.60 -2.92 -8.09
CA LEU A 99 25.79 -2.33 -7.03
C LEU A 99 24.69 -1.43 -7.60
N GLY A 100 25.02 -0.61 -8.60
CA GLY A 100 24.05 0.20 -9.33
C GLY A 100 22.94 -0.64 -9.96
N ALA A 101 23.31 -1.69 -10.69
CA ALA A 101 22.38 -2.63 -11.31
C ALA A 101 21.47 -3.33 -10.28
N TYR A 102 22.04 -3.73 -9.13
CA TYR A 102 21.26 -4.27 -8.02
C TYR A 102 20.21 -3.27 -7.52
N HIS A 103 20.58 -2.02 -7.29
CA HIS A 103 19.65 -0.97 -6.85
C HIS A 103 18.55 -0.70 -7.87
N PHE A 104 18.86 -0.69 -9.17
CA PHE A 104 17.85 -0.56 -10.22
C PHE A 104 16.89 -1.73 -10.20
N ARG A 105 17.40 -2.96 -10.05
CA ARG A 105 16.57 -4.18 -10.04
C ARG A 105 15.71 -4.30 -8.80
N ALA A 106 16.20 -3.78 -7.66
CA ALA A 106 15.49 -3.76 -6.37
C ALA A 106 14.61 -2.52 -6.17
N GLY A 107 14.63 -1.57 -7.10
CA GLY A 107 13.83 -0.35 -7.08
C GLY A 107 12.41 -0.57 -7.60
N TRP A 108 11.64 -1.43 -6.93
CA TRP A 108 10.23 -1.69 -7.26
C TRP A 108 9.37 -0.46 -6.99
N GLU A 109 8.38 -0.25 -7.83
CA GLU A 109 7.31 0.71 -7.63
C GLU A 109 6.12 0.01 -6.99
N LEU A 110 5.62 0.57 -5.89
CA LEU A 110 4.39 0.11 -5.27
C LEU A 110 3.21 0.58 -6.14
N ARG A 111 2.45 -0.37 -6.68
CA ARG A 111 1.32 -0.09 -7.58
C ARG A 111 -0.02 -0.57 -7.04
N VAL A 112 0.01 -1.56 -6.17
CA VAL A 112 -1.17 -2.09 -5.50
C VAL A 112 -1.35 -1.33 -4.21
N GLU A 113 -2.43 -0.59 -4.10
CA GLU A 113 -2.78 0.15 -2.89
C GLU A 113 -3.30 -0.79 -1.80
N GLU A 114 -3.34 -0.30 -0.57
CA GLU A 114 -3.80 -1.07 0.57
C GLU A 114 -5.22 -1.61 0.36
N THR A 115 -6.13 -0.76 -0.13
CA THR A 115 -7.53 -1.11 -0.38
C THR A 115 -7.68 -2.22 -1.41
N ASP A 116 -6.89 -2.19 -2.48
CA ASP A 116 -6.90 -3.23 -3.50
C ASP A 116 -6.39 -4.56 -2.92
N ALA A 117 -5.32 -4.50 -2.15
CA ALA A 117 -4.76 -5.68 -1.49
C ALA A 117 -5.75 -6.29 -0.47
N LEU A 118 -6.47 -5.45 0.30
CA LEU A 118 -7.52 -5.88 1.20
C LEU A 118 -8.67 -6.57 0.46
N MET A 119 -9.12 -6.01 -0.66
CA MET A 119 -10.17 -6.64 -1.47
C MET A 119 -9.76 -8.02 -2.00
N GLU A 120 -8.52 -8.15 -2.48
CA GLU A 120 -8.01 -9.45 -2.93
C GLU A 120 -7.90 -10.45 -1.76
N ALA A 121 -7.48 -10.00 -0.59
CA ALA A 121 -7.41 -10.84 0.59
C ALA A 121 -8.78 -11.34 1.04
N VAL A 122 -9.79 -10.47 1.10
CA VAL A 122 -11.18 -10.83 1.47
C VAL A 122 -11.75 -11.86 0.51
N ARG A 123 -11.47 -11.75 -0.80
CA ARG A 123 -11.92 -12.72 -1.79
C ARG A 123 -11.24 -14.09 -1.63
N ALA A 124 -9.99 -14.08 -1.17
CA ALA A 124 -9.17 -15.29 -1.12
C ALA A 124 -9.42 -16.18 0.11
N VAL A 125 -9.85 -15.62 1.25
CA VAL A 125 -9.94 -16.38 2.52
C VAL A 125 -11.15 -17.31 2.62
N GLY A 126 -12.21 -17.10 1.84
CA GLY A 126 -13.37 -18.02 1.76
C GLY A 126 -14.29 -18.01 2.99
N PHE A 127 -14.20 -16.99 3.85
CA PHE A 127 -15.11 -16.77 4.97
C PHE A 127 -15.47 -15.27 5.08
N PRO A 128 -16.62 -14.91 5.70
CA PRO A 128 -16.97 -13.53 5.95
C PRO A 128 -15.94 -12.86 6.87
N VAL A 129 -15.41 -11.71 6.44
CA VAL A 129 -14.37 -10.97 7.18
C VAL A 129 -15.03 -9.86 8.00
N GLY A 130 -14.76 -9.83 9.30
CA GLY A 130 -15.21 -8.79 10.23
C GLY A 130 -14.21 -7.63 10.28
N HIS A 131 -12.96 -7.94 10.56
CA HIS A 131 -11.90 -6.92 10.54
C HIS A 131 -10.64 -7.46 9.89
N ALA A 132 -9.83 -6.54 9.40
CA ALA A 132 -8.58 -6.85 8.75
C ALA A 132 -7.54 -5.77 9.06
N SER A 133 -6.27 -6.16 9.04
CA SER A 133 -5.14 -5.25 9.13
C SER A 133 -4.17 -5.52 8.00
N ALA A 134 -3.60 -4.43 7.45
CA ALA A 134 -2.64 -4.50 6.37
C ALA A 134 -1.26 -4.02 6.83
N GLN A 135 -0.24 -4.77 6.49
CA GLN A 135 1.15 -4.42 6.75
C GLN A 135 1.97 -4.57 5.47
N MET A 136 2.77 -3.55 5.17
CA MET A 136 3.74 -3.63 4.08
C MET A 136 4.99 -4.38 4.52
N GLY A 137 5.43 -5.33 3.70
CA GLY A 137 6.67 -6.07 3.87
C GLY A 137 7.45 -6.19 2.56
N TRP A 138 8.60 -6.83 2.65
CA TRP A 138 9.51 -7.02 1.51
C TRP A 138 9.82 -8.50 1.35
N ARG A 139 9.77 -8.99 0.11
CA ARG A 139 10.01 -10.40 -0.20
C ARG A 139 11.18 -10.58 -1.15
N GLY A 140 12.01 -11.59 -0.83
CA GLY A 140 13.11 -12.03 -1.69
C GLY A 140 14.31 -11.09 -1.70
N TRP A 141 15.36 -11.51 -2.44
CA TRP A 141 16.63 -10.80 -2.52
C TRP A 141 16.52 -9.38 -3.09
N PHE A 142 15.58 -9.17 -4.00
CA PHE A 142 15.36 -7.87 -4.62
C PHE A 142 14.33 -7.01 -3.87
N SER A 143 13.93 -7.38 -2.66
CA SER A 143 13.02 -6.60 -1.82
C SER A 143 11.72 -6.21 -2.55
N ARG A 144 11.03 -7.19 -3.16
CA ARG A 144 9.75 -6.95 -3.82
C ARG A 144 8.69 -6.62 -2.78
N PRO A 145 7.94 -5.51 -2.91
CA PRO A 145 6.93 -5.13 -1.94
C PRO A 145 5.82 -6.18 -1.90
N THR A 146 5.36 -6.50 -0.70
CA THR A 146 4.33 -7.52 -0.48
C THR A 146 3.47 -7.09 0.68
N TRP A 147 2.16 -7.06 0.47
CA TRP A 147 1.17 -6.83 1.50
C TRP A 147 0.99 -8.10 2.32
N ARG A 148 1.02 -7.96 3.63
CA ARG A 148 0.64 -8.98 4.61
C ARG A 148 -0.69 -8.55 5.20
N ILE A 149 -1.75 -9.23 4.83
CA ILE A 149 -3.10 -8.92 5.27
C ILE A 149 -3.52 -9.97 6.28
N LEU A 150 -3.71 -9.55 7.52
CA LEU A 150 -4.29 -10.39 8.56
C LEU A 150 -5.79 -10.10 8.60
N VAL A 151 -6.60 -11.13 8.46
CA VAL A 151 -8.06 -11.04 8.46
C VAL A 151 -8.63 -11.95 9.55
N PHE A 152 -9.74 -11.52 10.13
CA PHE A 152 -10.49 -12.26 11.14
C PHE A 152 -11.94 -12.43 10.69
N SER A 153 -12.54 -13.55 11.05
CA SER A 153 -13.94 -13.81 10.75
C SER A 153 -14.87 -12.85 11.50
N ASN A 154 -16.09 -12.68 10.97
CA ASN A 154 -17.01 -11.61 11.40
C ASN A 154 -17.89 -11.98 12.60
N GLU A 155 -17.62 -13.07 13.29
CA GLU A 155 -18.32 -13.38 14.52
C GLU A 155 -17.89 -12.41 15.64
N ILE A 156 -18.74 -12.19 16.64
CA ILE A 156 -18.44 -11.35 17.82
C ILE A 156 -17.11 -11.77 18.48
N ARG A 157 -16.87 -13.08 18.50
CA ARG A 157 -15.59 -13.69 18.87
C ARG A 157 -15.06 -14.38 17.62
N PRO A 158 -14.06 -13.82 16.95
CA PRO A 158 -13.56 -14.38 15.71
C PRO A 158 -13.06 -15.82 15.92
N LEU A 159 -13.65 -16.75 15.18
CA LEU A 159 -13.32 -18.18 15.27
C LEU A 159 -12.17 -18.56 14.34
N ARG A 160 -12.00 -17.80 13.24
CA ARG A 160 -10.96 -18.06 12.25
C ARG A 160 -10.15 -16.81 11.99
N ARG A 161 -8.88 -17.02 11.70
CA ARG A 161 -8.01 -15.98 11.18
C ARG A 161 -7.34 -16.42 9.88
N GLY A 162 -7.00 -15.47 9.03
CA GLY A 162 -6.28 -15.74 7.81
C GLY A 162 -5.14 -14.75 7.62
N LEU A 163 -4.00 -15.24 7.13
CA LEU A 163 -2.90 -14.42 6.65
C LEU A 163 -2.83 -14.56 5.13
N VAL A 164 -3.02 -13.44 4.43
CA VAL A 164 -2.96 -13.39 2.98
C VAL A 164 -1.76 -12.56 2.56
N LEU A 165 -0.95 -13.09 1.68
CA LEU A 165 0.15 -12.38 1.06
C LEU A 165 -0.28 -11.91 -0.34
N VAL A 166 -0.29 -10.60 -0.56
CA VAL A 166 -0.62 -10.01 -1.87
C VAL A 166 0.60 -9.27 -2.41
N ASP A 167 0.87 -9.42 -3.69
CA ASP A 167 2.00 -8.74 -4.34
C ASP A 167 1.73 -7.23 -4.44
N GLY A 168 2.70 -6.41 -4.06
CA GLY A 168 2.55 -4.95 -4.07
C GLY A 168 2.75 -4.30 -5.43
N VAL A 169 3.12 -5.08 -6.46
CA VAL A 169 3.35 -4.58 -7.83
C VAL A 169 2.21 -5.00 -8.77
N GLU A 170 1.70 -6.21 -8.58
CA GLU A 170 0.60 -6.79 -9.35
C GLU A 170 -0.49 -7.24 -8.38
N PRO A 171 -1.78 -7.01 -8.66
CA PRO A 171 -2.88 -7.42 -7.78
C PRO A 171 -3.03 -8.95 -7.83
N LYS A 172 -2.09 -9.66 -7.21
CA LYS A 172 -2.02 -11.12 -7.21
C LYS A 172 -1.81 -11.64 -5.79
N VAL A 173 -2.68 -12.55 -5.39
CA VAL A 173 -2.50 -13.34 -4.16
C VAL A 173 -1.34 -14.30 -4.34
N LEU A 174 -0.38 -14.26 -3.43
CA LEU A 174 0.82 -15.08 -3.44
C LEU A 174 0.69 -16.31 -2.56
N ASP A 175 0.02 -16.14 -1.43
CA ASP A 175 -0.19 -17.20 -0.45
C ASP A 175 -1.39 -16.87 0.43
N VAL A 176 -2.07 -17.91 0.92
CA VAL A 176 -3.23 -17.83 1.82
C VAL A 176 -3.09 -18.90 2.88
N ILE A 177 -3.00 -18.49 4.12
CA ILE A 177 -2.98 -19.37 5.29
C ILE A 177 -4.23 -19.06 6.11
N VAL A 178 -5.08 -20.05 6.31
CA VAL A 178 -6.28 -19.94 7.15
C VAL A 178 -6.17 -20.94 8.28
N GLU A 179 -6.41 -20.49 9.48
CA GLU A 179 -6.37 -21.34 10.69
C GLU A 179 -7.46 -20.94 11.67
N ASP A 180 -7.74 -21.79 12.64
CA ASP A 180 -8.60 -21.44 13.75
C ASP A 180 -7.91 -20.37 14.60
N ASN A 181 -8.70 -19.43 15.11
CA ASN A 181 -8.13 -18.35 15.92
C ASN A 181 -7.64 -18.92 17.25
N PRO A 182 -6.33 -18.84 17.57
CA PRO A 182 -5.78 -19.36 18.79
C PRO A 182 -6.08 -18.51 20.04
N GLU A 183 -6.74 -17.36 19.86
CA GLU A 183 -7.09 -16.49 20.99
C GLU A 183 -8.14 -17.16 21.88
N ASP A 184 -7.83 -17.23 23.16
CA ASP A 184 -8.75 -17.76 24.17
C ASP A 184 -9.63 -16.64 24.73
N TRP A 185 -10.89 -16.63 24.30
CA TRP A 185 -11.91 -15.66 24.74
C TRP A 185 -12.68 -16.13 25.97
N SER A 186 -12.33 -17.26 26.59
CA SER A 186 -13.10 -17.86 27.69
C SER A 186 -13.17 -16.98 28.95
N ASN A 187 -12.19 -16.09 29.12
CA ASN A 187 -12.08 -15.19 30.27
C ASN A 187 -12.79 -13.84 30.08
N LEU A 188 -13.33 -13.57 28.88
CA LEU A 188 -14.02 -12.32 28.56
C LEU A 188 -15.53 -12.53 28.72
N THR A 189 -16.16 -11.71 29.53
CA THR A 189 -17.61 -11.63 29.66
C THR A 189 -18.19 -10.73 28.57
N ASP A 190 -19.50 -10.87 28.26
CA ASP A 190 -20.17 -10.03 27.26
C ASP A 190 -20.11 -8.54 27.62
N SER A 191 -20.05 -8.20 28.93
CA SER A 191 -19.84 -6.82 29.40
C SER A 191 -18.47 -6.25 29.07
N ASP A 192 -17.45 -7.10 28.94
CA ASP A 192 -16.10 -6.64 28.59
C ASP A 192 -15.98 -6.31 27.09
N ILE A 193 -16.91 -6.83 26.27
CA ILE A 193 -16.92 -6.64 24.81
C ILE A 193 -17.79 -5.46 24.41
N HIS A 194 -18.90 -5.20 25.12
CA HIS A 194 -19.89 -4.20 24.75
C HIS A 194 -19.91 -2.96 25.67
N GLY A 195 -19.03 -2.93 26.66
CA GLY A 195 -19.11 -1.90 27.72
C GLY A 195 -20.25 -2.17 28.71
N PRO A 196 -20.34 -1.38 29.80
CA PRO A 196 -21.46 -1.47 30.74
C PRO A 196 -22.76 -1.09 30.01
N PRO A 197 -23.87 -1.82 30.26
CA PRO A 197 -25.18 -1.38 29.76
C PRO A 197 -25.54 -0.03 30.38
N ASP A 198 -26.04 0.89 29.55
CA ASP A 198 -26.54 2.22 29.94
C ASP A 198 -27.69 2.14 30.99
#